data_0505be4168cfc29cd021509fd47af319
#
_entry.id   0505be4168cfc29cd021509fd47af319
#
_cell.length_a   1.000
_cell.length_b   1.000
_cell.length_c   1.000
_cell.angle_alpha   90.00
_cell.angle_beta   90.00
_cell.angle_gamma   90.00
#
_symmetry.space_group_name_H-M   'P 1'
#
loop_
_entity.id
_entity.type
_entity.pdbx_description
1 polymer ?
#
loop_
_entity_poly.entity_id
_entity_poly.type
_entity_poly.pdbx_seq_one_letter_code
_entity_poly.pdbx_strand_id
1 'polypeptide(L)'
;MAEADLNENGQKTCACEGATLVKFIQPTILSLLDKEPCHGYELLQRIGKTGMWADADPDPSGVYRVLRDMEKRGLVSSRIVHDKGVGLGRKVYSLTEDGIVCRRKWLKTLEKYQQDLTEVICLLKQ
;
A
#
# COMPACT_ATOMS: atom_id res chain seq x y z
N MET A 1 -16.49 3.38 -17.58
CA MET A 1 -17.14 2.92 -16.34
C MET A 1 -16.12 2.25 -15.44
N ALA A 2 -16.06 2.65 -14.20
CA ALA A 2 -15.19 1.98 -13.24
C ALA A 2 -15.71 0.56 -12.99
N GLU A 3 -14.79 -0.41 -12.96
CA GLU A 3 -15.15 -1.75 -12.56
C GLU A 3 -15.66 -1.71 -11.12
N ALA A 4 -16.74 -2.44 -10.83
CA ALA A 4 -17.28 -2.51 -9.49
C ALA A 4 -16.37 -3.37 -8.62
N ASP A 5 -15.87 -2.82 -7.52
CA ASP A 5 -15.14 -3.60 -6.53
C ASP A 5 -16.09 -4.61 -5.88
N LEU A 6 -15.65 -5.87 -5.85
CA LEU A 6 -16.42 -6.95 -5.23
C LEU A 6 -15.79 -7.29 -3.88
N ASN A 7 -16.61 -7.55 -2.88
CA ASN A 7 -16.12 -8.09 -1.63
C ASN A 7 -15.76 -9.57 -1.77
N GLU A 8 -15.27 -10.19 -0.71
CA GLU A 8 -14.85 -11.59 -0.71
C GLU A 8 -15.93 -12.57 -1.17
N ASN A 9 -17.20 -12.17 -1.03
CA ASN A 9 -18.36 -12.99 -1.44
C ASN A 9 -18.87 -12.67 -2.85
N GLY A 10 -18.13 -11.87 -3.62
CA GLY A 10 -18.51 -11.49 -4.97
C GLY A 10 -19.60 -10.42 -5.04
N GLN A 11 -19.93 -9.79 -3.92
CA GLN A 11 -20.93 -8.72 -3.87
C GLN A 11 -20.28 -7.37 -4.13
N LYS A 12 -21.00 -6.49 -4.82
CA LYS A 12 -20.54 -5.12 -5.05
C LYS A 12 -20.46 -4.35 -3.74
N THR A 13 -19.28 -3.79 -3.45
CA THR A 13 -19.06 -2.92 -2.29
C THR A 13 -19.17 -1.47 -2.73
N CYS A 14 -20.01 -0.71 -2.06
CA CYS A 14 -20.12 0.72 -2.33
C CYS A 14 -18.88 1.46 -1.85
N ALA A 15 -18.42 2.45 -2.63
CA ALA A 15 -17.29 3.29 -2.24
C ALA A 15 -17.51 3.98 -0.88
N CYS A 16 -18.78 4.19 -0.49
CA CYS A 16 -19.12 4.81 0.79
C CYS A 16 -18.64 3.97 2.00
N GLU A 17 -18.36 2.71 1.79
CA GLU A 17 -17.85 1.79 2.83
C GLU A 17 -16.32 1.69 2.83
N GLY A 18 -15.64 2.57 2.08
CA GLY A 18 -14.19 2.61 2.05
C GLY A 18 -13.53 1.69 1.02
N ALA A 19 -14.26 1.26 0.00
CA ALA A 19 -13.73 0.33 -1.01
C ALA A 19 -12.53 0.87 -1.79
N THR A 20 -12.32 2.19 -1.81
CA THR A 20 -11.20 2.83 -2.52
C THR A 20 -9.90 2.89 -1.70
N LEU A 21 -9.95 2.54 -0.41
CA LEU A 21 -8.78 2.62 0.47
C LEU A 21 -7.61 1.75 0.02
N VAL A 22 -7.89 0.65 -0.70
CA VAL A 22 -6.85 -0.27 -1.19
C VAL A 22 -5.80 0.44 -2.04
N LYS A 23 -6.15 1.54 -2.70
CA LYS A 23 -5.22 2.33 -3.52
C LYS A 23 -4.12 3.01 -2.68
N PHE A 24 -4.36 3.16 -1.37
CA PHE A 24 -3.40 3.78 -0.46
C PHE A 24 -2.37 2.80 0.10
N ILE A 25 -2.42 1.54 -0.31
CA ILE A 25 -1.39 0.55 0.05
C ILE A 25 -0.04 0.97 -0.55
N GLN A 26 -0.02 1.46 -1.79
CA GLN A 26 1.22 1.87 -2.45
C GLN A 26 1.98 2.95 -1.67
N PRO A 27 1.38 4.10 -1.30
CA PRO A 27 2.11 5.10 -0.52
C PRO A 27 2.48 4.62 0.88
N THR A 28 1.70 3.71 1.47
CA THR A 28 2.03 3.10 2.75
C THR A 28 3.31 2.28 2.63
N ILE A 29 3.42 1.44 1.60
CA ILE A 29 4.61 0.63 1.33
C ILE A 29 5.82 1.54 1.09
N LEU A 30 5.68 2.57 0.25
CA LEU A 30 6.76 3.50 -0.03
C LEU A 30 7.30 4.14 1.25
N SER A 31 6.42 4.52 2.15
CA SER A 31 6.80 5.15 3.42
C SER A 31 7.51 4.19 4.36
N LEU A 32 7.03 2.95 4.44
CA LEU A 32 7.62 1.94 5.31
C LEU A 32 9.00 1.50 4.81
N LEU A 33 9.16 1.34 3.49
CA LEU A 33 10.45 0.94 2.91
C LEU A 33 11.47 2.07 2.91
N ASP A 34 11.03 3.32 2.97
CA ASP A 34 11.94 4.47 3.09
C ASP A 34 12.72 4.43 4.41
N LYS A 35 12.12 3.87 5.45
CA LYS A 35 12.77 3.74 6.76
C LYS A 35 13.84 2.66 6.76
N GLU A 36 13.51 1.49 6.21
CA GLU A 36 14.45 0.37 6.13
C GLU A 36 13.94 -0.67 5.15
N PRO A 37 14.85 -1.43 4.49
CA PRO A 37 14.44 -2.59 3.70
C PRO A 37 13.74 -3.62 4.60
N CYS A 38 12.78 -4.34 4.04
CA CYS A 38 12.14 -5.40 4.80
C CYS A 38 11.59 -6.50 3.89
N HIS A 39 11.45 -7.71 4.44
CA HIS A 39 10.83 -8.81 3.70
C HIS A 39 9.31 -8.69 3.71
N GLY A 40 8.67 -9.37 2.74
CA GLY A 40 7.24 -9.19 2.48
C GLY A 40 6.36 -9.45 3.69
N TYR A 41 6.66 -10.49 4.46
CA TYR A 41 5.87 -10.84 5.65
C TYR A 41 5.92 -9.74 6.72
N GLU A 42 7.12 -9.21 6.99
CA GLU A 42 7.29 -8.12 7.95
C GLU A 42 6.61 -6.84 7.47
N LEU A 43 6.71 -6.57 6.16
CA LEU A 43 6.03 -5.43 5.56
C LEU A 43 4.51 -5.52 5.75
N LEU A 44 3.96 -6.71 5.52
CA LEU A 44 2.54 -6.96 5.73
C LEU A 44 2.12 -6.69 7.17
N GLN A 45 2.92 -7.13 8.13
CA GLN A 45 2.65 -6.87 9.55
C GLN A 45 2.70 -5.37 9.87
N ARG A 46 3.66 -4.64 9.32
CA ARG A 46 3.78 -3.20 9.53
C ARG A 46 2.61 -2.43 8.91
N ILE A 47 2.15 -2.84 7.75
CA ILE A 47 0.95 -2.26 7.12
C ILE A 47 -0.25 -2.41 8.07
N GLY A 48 -0.43 -3.59 8.63
CA GLY A 48 -1.53 -3.86 9.55
C GLY A 48 -1.50 -3.06 10.85
N LYS A 49 -0.35 -2.48 11.20
CA LYS A 49 -0.21 -1.62 12.38
C LYS A 49 -0.47 -0.15 12.10
N THR A 50 -0.56 0.25 10.83
CA THR A 50 -0.89 1.64 10.50
C THR A 50 -2.39 1.87 10.72
N GLY A 51 -2.76 3.07 11.14
CA GLY A 51 -4.14 3.36 11.54
C GLY A 51 -5.18 3.04 10.48
N MET A 52 -4.90 3.35 9.23
CA MET A 52 -5.83 3.10 8.12
C MET A 52 -6.11 1.62 7.93
N TRP A 53 -5.11 0.76 8.16
CA TRP A 53 -5.18 -0.67 7.87
C TRP A 53 -5.39 -1.54 9.09
N ALA A 54 -5.30 -0.96 10.30
CA ALA A 54 -5.43 -1.71 11.56
C ALA A 54 -6.78 -2.41 11.68
N ASP A 55 -7.86 -1.75 11.24
CA ASP A 55 -9.21 -2.30 11.29
C ASP A 55 -9.62 -2.99 10.00
N ALA A 56 -8.90 -2.72 8.90
CA ALA A 56 -9.25 -3.23 7.57
C ALA A 56 -8.63 -4.58 7.27
N ASP A 57 -7.60 -4.99 8.01
CA ASP A 57 -6.89 -6.26 7.86
C ASP A 57 -6.55 -6.54 6.38
N PRO A 58 -5.51 -5.91 5.83
CA PRO A 58 -5.24 -5.96 4.40
C PRO A 58 -5.02 -7.39 3.91
N ASP A 59 -5.64 -7.72 2.77
CA ASP A 59 -5.50 -9.02 2.13
C ASP A 59 -4.04 -9.25 1.71
N PRO A 60 -3.37 -10.30 2.22
CA PRO A 60 -1.98 -10.58 1.85
C PRO A 60 -1.75 -10.69 0.35
N SER A 61 -2.65 -11.34 -0.38
CA SER A 61 -2.55 -11.49 -1.84
C SER A 61 -2.57 -10.14 -2.53
N GLY A 62 -3.42 -9.23 -2.07
CA GLY A 62 -3.52 -7.87 -2.59
C GLY A 62 -2.25 -7.08 -2.37
N VAL A 63 -1.67 -7.18 -1.18
CA VAL A 63 -0.41 -6.51 -0.85
C VAL A 63 0.74 -7.03 -1.74
N TYR A 64 0.87 -8.33 -1.88
CA TYR A 64 1.91 -8.90 -2.74
C TYR A 64 1.72 -8.55 -4.21
N ARG A 65 0.48 -8.41 -4.66
CA ARG A 65 0.18 -7.95 -6.03
C ARG A 65 0.66 -6.52 -6.23
N VAL A 66 0.42 -5.64 -5.26
CA VAL A 66 0.89 -4.26 -5.31
C VAL A 66 2.42 -4.21 -5.32
N LEU A 67 3.07 -5.01 -4.47
CA LEU A 67 4.54 -5.11 -4.44
C LEU A 67 5.11 -5.54 -5.79
N ARG A 68 4.52 -6.54 -6.42
CA ARG A 68 4.96 -7.01 -7.75
C ARG A 68 4.80 -5.92 -8.81
N ASP A 69 3.68 -5.20 -8.77
CA ASP A 69 3.45 -4.09 -9.70
C ASP A 69 4.49 -2.98 -9.48
N MET A 70 4.76 -2.64 -8.23
CA MET A 70 5.75 -1.63 -7.88
C MET A 70 7.15 -2.04 -8.33
N GLU A 71 7.50 -3.33 -8.21
CA GLU A 71 8.79 -3.84 -8.70
C GLU A 71 8.89 -3.74 -10.22
N LYS A 72 7.82 -4.08 -10.94
CA LYS A 72 7.76 -3.95 -12.40
C LYS A 72 7.93 -2.50 -12.85
N ARG A 73 7.39 -1.56 -12.09
CA ARG A 73 7.50 -0.13 -12.38
C ARG A 73 8.84 0.46 -11.94
N GLY A 74 9.70 -0.32 -11.30
CA GLY A 74 10.99 0.15 -10.85
C GLY A 74 10.96 1.01 -9.59
N LEU A 75 9.86 0.98 -8.83
CA LEU A 75 9.72 1.75 -7.59
C LEU A 75 10.36 1.06 -6.40
N VAL A 76 10.39 -0.26 -6.43
CA VAL A 76 11.07 -1.10 -5.44
C VAL A 76 11.93 -2.11 -6.15
N SER A 77 12.98 -2.58 -5.48
CA SER A 77 13.81 -3.70 -5.91
C SER A 77 13.76 -4.78 -4.85
N SER A 78 14.11 -6.00 -5.24
CA SER A 78 14.14 -7.11 -4.29
C SER A 78 15.42 -7.90 -4.46
N ARG A 79 15.84 -8.54 -3.38
CA ARG A 79 16.98 -9.47 -3.38
C ARG A 79 16.66 -10.61 -2.45
N ILE A 80 17.26 -11.77 -2.72
CA ILE A 80 17.15 -12.92 -1.84
C ILE A 80 18.27 -12.85 -0.80
N VAL A 81 17.88 -12.91 0.47
CA VAL A 81 18.81 -12.92 1.60
C VAL A 81 18.71 -14.30 2.24
N HIS A 82 19.86 -14.98 2.42
CA HIS A 82 19.93 -16.27 3.06
C HIS A 82 20.39 -16.12 4.50
N ASP A 83 19.55 -16.55 5.44
CA ASP A 83 19.94 -16.64 6.84
C ASP A 83 20.72 -17.93 7.05
N LYS A 84 21.72 -17.88 7.95
CA LYS A 84 22.53 -19.06 8.28
C LYS A 84 21.65 -20.23 8.76
N GLY A 85 21.76 -21.37 8.10
CA GLY A 85 21.10 -22.60 8.50
C GLY A 85 19.67 -22.76 8.02
N VAL A 86 19.14 -21.84 7.25
CA VAL A 86 17.80 -21.93 6.67
C VAL A 86 17.94 -22.13 5.17
N GLY A 87 17.36 -23.22 4.64
CA GLY A 87 17.55 -23.64 3.26
C GLY A 87 17.01 -22.70 2.20
N LEU A 88 15.93 -21.98 2.44
CA LEU A 88 15.31 -21.07 1.49
C LEU A 88 15.56 -19.62 1.91
N GLY A 89 16.02 -18.81 0.97
CA GLY A 89 16.23 -17.38 1.20
C GLY A 89 14.92 -16.62 1.34
N ARG A 90 15.00 -15.44 1.94
CA ARG A 90 13.89 -14.51 2.06
C ARG A 90 14.04 -13.38 1.05
N LYS A 91 12.93 -13.01 0.44
CA LYS A 91 12.90 -11.88 -0.50
C LYS A 91 12.77 -10.58 0.30
N VAL A 92 13.78 -9.74 0.20
CA VAL A 92 13.83 -8.43 0.89
C VAL A 92 13.62 -7.34 -0.13
N TYR A 93 12.67 -6.46 0.14
CA TYR A 93 12.32 -5.32 -0.72
C TYR A 93 13.02 -4.06 -0.23
N SER A 94 13.47 -3.24 -1.17
CA SER A 94 14.11 -1.96 -0.90
C SER A 94 13.54 -0.90 -1.81
N LEU A 95 13.51 0.33 -1.35
CA LEU A 95 13.08 1.46 -2.16
C LEU A 95 14.18 1.84 -3.16
N THR A 96 13.79 2.11 -4.40
CA THR A 96 14.69 2.62 -5.45
C THR A 96 14.69 4.14 -5.44
N GLU A 97 15.58 4.75 -6.24
CA GLU A 97 15.55 6.21 -6.43
C GLU A 97 14.22 6.66 -7.02
N ASP A 98 13.70 5.91 -8.00
CA ASP A 98 12.38 6.20 -8.58
C ASP A 98 11.27 6.05 -7.53
N GLY A 99 11.42 5.10 -6.61
CA GLY A 99 10.50 4.94 -5.49
C GLY A 99 10.50 6.14 -4.57
N ILE A 100 11.68 6.71 -4.30
CA ILE A 100 11.79 7.92 -3.48
C ILE A 100 11.07 9.10 -4.16
N VAL A 101 11.26 9.25 -5.46
CA VAL A 101 10.58 10.30 -6.24
C VAL A 101 9.06 10.09 -6.19
N CYS A 102 8.61 8.85 -6.39
CA CYS A 102 7.19 8.50 -6.32
C CYS A 102 6.61 8.82 -4.93
N ARG A 103 7.34 8.52 -3.87
CA ARG A 103 6.94 8.82 -2.50
C ARG A 103 6.71 10.33 -2.30
N ARG A 104 7.61 11.15 -2.82
CA ARG A 104 7.46 12.61 -2.74
C ARG A 104 6.23 13.11 -3.50
N LYS A 105 5.95 12.53 -4.65
CA LYS A 105 4.75 12.86 -5.43
C LYS A 105 3.48 12.47 -4.67
N TRP A 106 3.48 11.31 -4.02
CA TRP A 106 2.37 10.86 -3.20
C TRP A 106 2.09 11.81 -2.04
N LEU A 107 3.14 12.33 -1.41
CA LEU A 107 2.97 13.29 -0.31
C LEU A 107 2.17 14.50 -0.78
N LYS A 108 2.56 15.09 -1.90
CA LYS A 108 1.85 16.24 -2.46
C LYS A 108 0.41 15.90 -2.85
N THR A 109 0.22 14.73 -3.46
CA THR A 109 -1.10 14.27 -3.87
C THR A 109 -2.02 14.09 -2.68
N LEU A 110 -1.52 13.45 -1.62
CA LEU A 110 -2.33 13.20 -0.43
C LEU A 110 -2.61 14.47 0.36
N GLU A 111 -1.67 15.40 0.42
CA GLU A 111 -1.92 16.71 1.02
C GLU A 111 -3.03 17.45 0.30
N LYS A 112 -3.04 17.39 -1.04
CA LYS A 112 -4.11 17.97 -1.84
C LYS A 112 -5.45 17.27 -1.58
N TYR A 113 -5.44 15.92 -1.54
CA TYR A 113 -6.64 15.16 -1.23
C TYR A 113 -7.19 15.51 0.15
N GLN A 114 -6.31 15.71 1.12
CA GLN A 114 -6.71 16.08 2.48
C GLN A 114 -7.49 17.41 2.48
N GLN A 115 -7.01 18.41 1.75
CA GLN A 115 -7.70 19.68 1.60
C GLN A 115 -9.05 19.52 0.90
N ASP A 116 -9.05 18.77 -0.20
CA ASP A 116 -10.26 18.54 -0.99
C ASP A 116 -11.31 17.74 -0.20
N LEU A 117 -10.87 16.76 0.57
CA LEU A 117 -11.76 15.97 1.42
C LEU A 117 -12.40 16.83 2.51
N THR A 118 -11.67 17.78 3.05
CA THR A 118 -12.23 18.73 4.03
C THR A 118 -13.41 19.49 3.43
N GLU A 119 -13.26 19.94 2.20
CA GLU A 119 -14.34 20.64 1.49
C GLU A 119 -15.56 19.73 1.27
N VAL A 120 -15.32 18.51 0.80
CA VAL A 120 -16.40 17.53 0.57
C VAL A 120 -17.12 17.21 1.88
N ILE A 121 -16.39 17.03 2.96
CA ILE A 121 -16.97 16.76 4.28
C ILE A 121 -17.87 17.94 4.70
N CYS A 122 -17.43 19.17 4.48
CA CYS A 122 -18.23 20.36 4.78
C CYS A 122 -19.53 20.37 3.98
N LEU A 123 -19.45 20.01 2.70
CA LEU A 123 -20.65 19.92 1.85
C LEU A 123 -21.62 18.85 2.35
N LEU A 124 -21.10 17.72 2.79
CA LEU A 124 -21.92 16.61 3.30
C LEU A 124 -22.62 16.96 4.63
N LYS A 125 -22.05 17.88 5.40
CA LYS A 125 -22.62 18.30 6.68
C LYS A 125 -23.76 19.31 6.55
N GLN A 126 -23.94 19.89 5.40
CA GLN A 126 -25.00 20.88 5.16
C GLN A 126 -26.38 20.26 5.01
#